data_ca371df6361ae92a9e88b96f6343a163
#
_entry.id   ca371df6361ae92a9e88b96f6343a163
#
_cell.length_a   1.000
_cell.length_b   1.000
_cell.length_c   1.000
_cell.angle_alpha   90.00
_cell.angle_beta   90.00
_cell.angle_gamma   90.00
#
_symmetry.space_group_name_H-M   'P 1'
#
loop_
_entity.id
_entity.type
_entity.pdbx_description
1 polymer ?
#
loop_
_entity_poly.entity_id
_entity_poly.type
_entity_poly.pdbx_seq_one_letter_code
_entity_poly.pdbx_strand_id
1 'polypeptide(L)'
;MKSNKNFYSSLVDKLKKSPILFDDFLDILSRHKEKFFDNPELEFELLLSNGFPIDIEDDKVFLKTTKTKISEQTFCIVDIETNGGHVNKGHQIIEIGAVKYRNGEILDSFESLVYAKDIPEYIQGVTNITPSMLEDAPLLKKVLEKFKIFLEDDVFVAHDIKFDYNFISNSLEKCNLGRLCNRKLCTIDLARRTIKAEKYGLKSLKEVLQIDIDNHHRAYSDALSTTYILKEAIKHLDKSVITVEDLITYSKNAKPVMPKMKVNHGKKEEKQKVER
;
A
#
# COMPACT_ATOMS: atom_id res chain seq x y z
N MET A 1 15.15 10.10 -10.67
CA MET A 1 14.20 9.36 -9.81
C MET A 1 12.79 9.97 -9.68
N LYS A 2 12.50 11.21 -10.11
CA LYS A 2 11.13 11.79 -10.10
C LYS A 2 10.27 11.42 -11.33
N SER A 3 10.86 10.95 -12.44
CA SER A 3 10.16 10.76 -13.71
C SER A 3 9.35 9.45 -13.79
N ASN A 4 9.82 8.36 -13.21
CA ASN A 4 9.12 7.05 -13.25
C ASN A 4 7.77 7.05 -12.52
N LYS A 5 7.65 7.76 -11.40
CA LYS A 5 6.34 7.90 -10.72
C LYS A 5 5.28 8.58 -11.59
N ASN A 6 5.69 9.46 -12.48
CA ASN A 6 4.78 10.14 -13.40
C ASN A 6 4.33 9.25 -14.56
N PHE A 7 5.21 8.35 -15.06
CA PHE A 7 4.89 7.51 -16.21
C PHE A 7 3.76 6.51 -15.89
N TYR A 8 3.92 5.67 -14.87
CA TYR A 8 2.88 4.70 -14.48
C TYR A 8 1.56 5.36 -14.08
N SER A 9 1.61 6.50 -13.39
CA SER A 9 0.41 7.28 -13.10
C SER A 9 -0.25 7.78 -14.38
N SER A 10 0.53 8.22 -15.37
CA SER A 10 0.02 8.67 -16.67
C SER A 10 -0.62 7.52 -17.47
N LEU A 11 -0.04 6.31 -17.43
CA LEU A 11 -0.65 5.12 -18.03
C LEU A 11 -2.00 4.80 -17.40
N VAL A 12 -2.04 4.77 -16.07
CA VAL A 12 -3.30 4.58 -15.32
C VAL A 12 -4.34 5.64 -15.73
N ASP A 13 -3.97 6.92 -15.76
CA ASP A 13 -4.89 8.00 -16.11
C ASP A 13 -5.40 7.91 -17.56
N LYS A 14 -4.62 7.38 -18.49
CA LYS A 14 -5.05 7.08 -19.85
C LYS A 14 -6.01 5.89 -19.89
N LEU A 15 -5.63 4.76 -19.29
CA LEU A 15 -6.42 3.53 -19.29
C LEU A 15 -7.74 3.67 -18.51
N LYS A 16 -7.81 4.56 -17.53
CA LYS A 16 -9.08 4.93 -16.86
C LYS A 16 -10.08 5.60 -17.78
N LYS A 17 -9.63 6.28 -18.83
CA LYS A 17 -10.51 6.96 -19.77
C LYS A 17 -11.05 6.03 -20.83
N SER A 18 -10.19 5.18 -21.39
CA SER A 18 -10.55 4.18 -22.39
C SER A 18 -9.45 3.13 -22.56
N PRO A 19 -9.80 1.92 -22.99
CA PRO A 19 -8.83 0.95 -23.47
C PRO A 19 -8.00 1.51 -24.63
N ILE A 20 -6.77 1.04 -24.78
CA ILE A 20 -5.79 1.47 -25.79
C ILE A 20 -5.47 0.26 -26.66
N LEU A 21 -5.41 0.42 -28.00
CA LEU A 21 -4.96 -0.64 -28.89
C LEU A 21 -3.59 -1.16 -28.45
N PHE A 22 -3.36 -2.46 -28.57
CA PHE A 22 -2.13 -3.10 -28.08
C PHE A 22 -0.88 -2.48 -28.73
N ASP A 23 -0.91 -2.29 -30.05
CA ASP A 23 0.19 -1.67 -30.78
C ASP A 23 0.46 -0.22 -30.31
N ASP A 24 -0.61 0.58 -30.09
CA ASP A 24 -0.47 1.93 -29.56
C ASP A 24 0.08 1.92 -28.12
N PHE A 25 -0.27 0.91 -27.33
CA PHE A 25 0.27 0.75 -25.98
C PHE A 25 1.76 0.40 -26.01
N LEU A 26 2.19 -0.50 -26.89
CA LEU A 26 3.60 -0.82 -27.12
C LEU A 26 4.39 0.41 -27.58
N ASP A 27 3.79 1.22 -28.45
CA ASP A 27 4.34 2.50 -28.88
C ASP A 27 4.56 3.47 -27.71
N ILE A 28 3.64 3.53 -26.77
CA ILE A 28 3.78 4.35 -25.54
C ILE A 28 4.95 3.84 -24.70
N LEU A 29 5.11 2.52 -24.55
CA LEU A 29 6.21 1.92 -23.80
C LEU A 29 7.57 2.19 -24.49
N SER A 30 7.63 2.05 -25.81
CA SER A 30 8.87 2.25 -26.58
C SER A 30 9.43 3.67 -26.45
N ARG A 31 8.56 4.67 -26.30
CA ARG A 31 8.92 6.08 -26.15
C ARG A 31 9.29 6.49 -24.71
N HIS A 32 9.13 5.57 -23.74
CA HIS A 32 9.50 5.88 -22.36
C HIS A 32 11.01 5.99 -22.20
N LYS A 33 11.50 7.12 -21.68
CA LYS A 33 12.95 7.41 -21.58
C LYS A 33 13.69 6.51 -20.58
N GLU A 34 13.00 6.02 -19.56
CA GLU A 34 13.56 5.18 -18.50
C GLU A 34 13.08 3.72 -18.61
N LYS A 35 12.79 3.27 -19.85
CA LYS A 35 12.49 1.86 -20.13
C LYS A 35 13.70 1.00 -19.79
N PHE A 36 13.46 -0.22 -19.34
CA PHE A 36 14.51 -1.18 -19.04
C PHE A 36 14.96 -1.94 -20.29
N PHE A 37 13.99 -2.25 -21.17
CA PHE A 37 14.23 -2.94 -22.43
C PHE A 37 13.97 -2.04 -23.63
N ASP A 38 14.76 -2.19 -24.70
CA ASP A 38 14.47 -1.55 -25.98
C ASP A 38 13.29 -2.20 -26.71
N ASN A 39 13.05 -3.49 -26.46
CA ASN A 39 11.90 -4.22 -26.95
C ASN A 39 10.65 -3.86 -26.10
N PRO A 40 9.58 -3.27 -26.69
CA PRO A 40 8.39 -2.84 -25.95
C PRO A 40 7.53 -4.01 -25.43
N GLU A 41 7.62 -5.19 -26.04
CA GLU A 41 6.93 -6.39 -25.56
C GLU A 41 7.55 -6.87 -24.23
N LEU A 42 8.88 -6.82 -24.10
CA LEU A 42 9.57 -7.12 -22.85
C LEU A 42 9.26 -6.08 -21.76
N GLU A 43 9.11 -4.80 -22.13
CA GLU A 43 8.63 -3.77 -21.20
C GLU A 43 7.19 -4.04 -20.75
N PHE A 44 6.34 -4.53 -21.64
CA PHE A 44 4.97 -4.96 -21.29
C PHE A 44 4.99 -6.11 -20.29
N GLU A 45 5.78 -7.16 -20.54
CA GLU A 45 5.94 -8.28 -19.62
C GLU A 45 6.52 -7.83 -18.26
N LEU A 46 7.45 -6.89 -18.27
CA LEU A 46 8.01 -6.30 -17.05
C LEU A 46 6.93 -5.55 -16.24
N LEU A 47 6.02 -4.83 -16.92
CA LEU A 47 4.88 -4.18 -16.23
C LEU A 47 4.00 -5.20 -15.54
N LEU A 48 3.62 -6.29 -16.22
CA LEU A 48 2.83 -7.38 -15.67
C LEU A 48 3.54 -8.01 -14.47
N SER A 49 4.82 -8.35 -14.63
CA SER A 49 5.61 -8.96 -13.56
C SER A 49 5.80 -8.05 -12.32
N ASN A 50 5.64 -6.75 -12.48
CA ASN A 50 5.68 -5.76 -11.41
C ASN A 50 4.28 -5.45 -10.81
N GLY A 51 3.26 -6.22 -11.20
CA GLY A 51 1.90 -6.12 -10.65
C GLY A 51 1.08 -4.97 -11.24
N PHE A 52 1.38 -4.49 -12.46
CA PHE A 52 0.53 -3.51 -13.13
C PHE A 52 -0.73 -4.21 -13.63
N PRO A 53 -1.94 -3.86 -13.13
CA PRO A 53 -3.14 -4.66 -13.31
C PRO A 53 -3.83 -4.33 -14.64
N ILE A 54 -3.24 -4.78 -15.74
CA ILE A 54 -3.79 -4.66 -17.10
C ILE A 54 -4.07 -6.05 -17.68
N ASP A 55 -4.96 -6.06 -18.64
CA ASP A 55 -5.27 -7.25 -19.44
C ASP A 55 -5.61 -6.83 -20.87
N ILE A 56 -5.69 -7.78 -21.78
CA ILE A 56 -5.97 -7.57 -23.19
C ILE A 56 -7.29 -8.25 -23.55
N GLU A 57 -8.17 -7.50 -24.22
CA GLU A 57 -9.43 -7.99 -24.78
C GLU A 57 -9.66 -7.29 -26.13
N ASP A 58 -9.94 -8.04 -27.18
CA ASP A 58 -10.16 -7.54 -28.56
C ASP A 58 -9.03 -6.60 -29.02
N ASP A 59 -7.77 -7.03 -28.89
CA ASP A 59 -6.55 -6.26 -29.20
C ASP A 59 -6.41 -4.92 -28.46
N LYS A 60 -7.12 -4.73 -27.34
CA LYS A 60 -7.04 -3.53 -26.53
C LYS A 60 -6.58 -3.85 -25.12
N VAL A 61 -5.61 -3.09 -24.66
CA VAL A 61 -5.16 -3.08 -23.27
C VAL A 61 -6.15 -2.27 -22.44
N PHE A 62 -6.60 -2.82 -21.34
CA PHE A 62 -7.45 -2.13 -20.38
C PHE A 62 -6.93 -2.29 -18.94
N LEU A 63 -7.30 -1.38 -18.06
CA LEU A 63 -6.99 -1.44 -16.63
C LEU A 63 -8.02 -2.35 -15.96
N LYS A 64 -7.62 -3.51 -15.43
CA LYS A 64 -8.52 -4.50 -14.79
C LYS A 64 -9.45 -3.84 -13.77
N THR A 65 -8.92 -2.95 -12.92
CA THR A 65 -9.68 -2.31 -11.85
C THR A 65 -10.86 -1.45 -12.32
N THR A 66 -10.93 -1.08 -13.61
CA THR A 66 -12.09 -0.35 -14.18
C THR A 66 -13.27 -1.27 -14.50
N LYS A 67 -13.03 -2.58 -14.65
CA LYS A 67 -14.06 -3.59 -14.95
C LYS A 67 -14.37 -4.51 -13.77
N THR A 68 -13.38 -4.75 -12.90
CA THR A 68 -13.50 -5.66 -11.75
C THR A 68 -14.40 -5.05 -10.67
N LYS A 69 -15.42 -5.76 -10.24
CA LYS A 69 -16.25 -5.36 -9.09
C LYS A 69 -15.47 -5.51 -7.79
N ILE A 70 -15.83 -4.70 -6.79
CA ILE A 70 -15.18 -4.74 -5.46
C ILE A 70 -15.27 -6.15 -4.84
N SER A 71 -16.39 -6.85 -5.03
CA SER A 71 -16.60 -8.21 -4.52
C SER A 71 -15.78 -9.30 -5.23
N GLU A 72 -15.28 -9.01 -6.43
CA GLU A 72 -14.50 -9.94 -7.24
C GLU A 72 -12.98 -9.72 -7.06
N GLN A 73 -12.59 -8.56 -6.53
CA GLN A 73 -11.20 -8.18 -6.35
C GLN A 73 -10.56 -8.86 -5.13
N THR A 74 -9.37 -9.39 -5.33
CA THR A 74 -8.48 -9.72 -4.21
C THR A 74 -7.70 -8.47 -3.80
N PHE A 75 -7.80 -8.13 -2.52
CA PHE A 75 -7.01 -7.09 -1.87
C PHE A 75 -5.89 -7.75 -1.07
N CYS A 76 -4.67 -7.32 -1.28
CA CYS A 76 -3.53 -7.72 -0.47
C CYS A 76 -3.26 -6.61 0.56
N ILE A 77 -3.67 -6.87 1.80
CA ILE A 77 -3.50 -5.94 2.93
C ILE A 77 -2.13 -6.20 3.54
N VAL A 78 -1.29 -5.18 3.58
CA VAL A 78 0.12 -5.30 3.94
C VAL A 78 0.47 -4.33 5.04
N ASP A 79 1.30 -4.80 5.95
CA ASP A 79 1.98 -4.00 6.96
C ASP A 79 3.44 -4.45 7.09
N ILE A 80 4.35 -3.54 7.45
CA ILE A 80 5.77 -3.84 7.63
C ILE A 80 6.32 -3.24 8.90
N GLU A 81 7.23 -3.98 9.54
CA GLU A 81 8.12 -3.41 10.56
C GLU A 81 9.51 -3.19 9.97
N THR A 82 10.15 -2.09 10.39
CA THR A 82 11.45 -1.67 9.85
C THR A 82 12.41 -1.27 10.96
N ASN A 83 13.71 -1.40 10.73
CA ASN A 83 14.72 -0.90 11.65
C ASN A 83 15.02 0.59 11.49
N GLY A 84 14.16 1.33 10.79
CA GLY A 84 14.24 2.78 10.63
C GLY A 84 13.46 3.30 9.41
N GLY A 85 13.34 4.63 9.27
CA GLY A 85 12.36 5.25 8.37
C GLY A 85 12.68 5.28 6.87
N HIS A 86 13.90 4.95 6.42
CA HIS A 86 14.28 5.18 5.02
C HIS A 86 15.29 4.17 4.48
N VAL A 87 14.95 3.50 3.37
CA VAL A 87 15.82 2.55 2.64
C VAL A 87 17.16 3.19 2.20
N ASN A 88 17.11 4.45 1.75
CA ASN A 88 18.32 5.18 1.30
C ASN A 88 19.29 5.54 2.44
N LYS A 89 18.87 5.42 3.70
CA LYS A 89 19.74 5.60 4.89
C LYS A 89 20.29 4.29 5.41
N GLY A 90 20.11 3.19 4.67
CA GLY A 90 20.55 1.85 5.06
C GLY A 90 19.55 1.08 5.91
N HIS A 91 18.37 1.66 6.19
CA HIS A 91 17.33 0.94 6.93
C HIS A 91 16.66 -0.11 6.04
N GLN A 92 16.17 -1.17 6.67
CA GLN A 92 15.53 -2.28 5.98
C GLN A 92 14.27 -2.75 6.72
N ILE A 93 13.48 -3.54 6.02
CA ILE A 93 12.36 -4.27 6.58
C ILE A 93 12.90 -5.37 7.50
N ILE A 94 12.28 -5.54 8.65
CA ILE A 94 12.58 -6.60 9.63
C ILE A 94 11.42 -7.57 9.80
N GLU A 95 10.19 -7.20 9.39
CA GLU A 95 9.04 -8.08 9.31
C GLU A 95 8.11 -7.63 8.18
N ILE A 96 7.49 -8.58 7.49
CA ILE A 96 6.38 -8.34 6.55
C ILE A 96 5.21 -9.21 6.98
N GLY A 97 4.03 -8.59 7.13
CA GLY A 97 2.76 -9.28 7.28
C GLY A 97 1.81 -8.89 6.17
N ALA A 98 1.12 -9.87 5.57
CA ALA A 98 0.12 -9.60 4.56
C ALA A 98 -1.04 -10.58 4.62
N VAL A 99 -2.24 -10.11 4.21
CA VAL A 99 -3.47 -10.88 4.18
C VAL A 99 -4.13 -10.68 2.82
N LYS A 100 -4.42 -11.77 2.10
CA LYS A 100 -5.28 -11.75 0.92
C LYS A 100 -6.75 -11.83 1.33
N TYR A 101 -7.52 -10.83 0.95
CA TYR A 101 -8.94 -10.70 1.30
C TYR A 101 -9.79 -10.46 0.06
N ARG A 102 -10.92 -11.16 -0.04
CA ARG A 102 -11.92 -10.97 -1.09
C ARG A 102 -13.32 -11.26 -0.54
N ASN A 103 -14.27 -10.35 -0.82
CA ASN A 103 -15.70 -10.53 -0.55
C ASN A 103 -16.06 -11.05 0.85
N GLY A 104 -15.40 -10.53 1.90
CA GLY A 104 -15.69 -10.91 3.29
C GLY A 104 -14.81 -12.03 3.86
N GLU A 105 -14.02 -12.71 3.02
CA GLU A 105 -13.20 -13.87 3.37
C GLU A 105 -11.71 -13.59 3.27
N ILE A 106 -10.95 -14.15 4.20
CA ILE A 106 -9.49 -14.23 4.12
C ILE A 106 -9.15 -15.47 3.30
N LEU A 107 -8.43 -15.29 2.20
CA LEU A 107 -8.07 -16.35 1.27
C LEU A 107 -6.71 -16.96 1.59
N ASP A 108 -5.75 -16.13 1.98
CA ASP A 108 -4.37 -16.52 2.23
C ASP A 108 -3.66 -15.48 3.11
N SER A 109 -2.49 -15.83 3.63
CA SER A 109 -1.66 -14.94 4.42
C SER A 109 -0.18 -15.16 4.18
N PHE A 110 0.59 -14.10 4.37
CA PHE A 110 2.05 -14.10 4.30
C PHE A 110 2.61 -13.47 5.56
N GLU A 111 3.55 -14.14 6.20
CA GLU A 111 4.28 -13.62 7.36
C GLU A 111 5.74 -14.02 7.25
N SER A 112 6.65 -13.09 7.45
CA SER A 112 8.08 -13.38 7.49
C SER A 112 8.83 -12.33 8.28
N LEU A 113 9.63 -12.78 9.25
CA LEU A 113 10.76 -12.02 9.76
C LEU A 113 11.84 -11.92 8.69
N VAL A 114 12.70 -10.90 8.80
CA VAL A 114 13.80 -10.63 7.88
C VAL A 114 15.08 -10.44 8.67
N TYR A 115 16.13 -11.17 8.31
CA TYR A 115 17.44 -11.00 8.92
C TYR A 115 17.89 -9.55 8.92
N ALA A 116 18.25 -9.04 10.10
CA ALA A 116 18.89 -7.75 10.26
C ALA A 116 19.96 -7.86 11.37
N LYS A 117 21.15 -7.34 11.09
CA LYS A 117 22.26 -7.39 12.04
C LYS A 117 21.98 -6.57 13.28
N ASP A 118 21.42 -5.37 13.08
CA ASP A 118 21.21 -4.40 14.15
C ASP A 118 19.77 -3.87 14.12
N ILE A 119 19.15 -3.79 15.29
CA ILE A 119 17.85 -3.18 15.52
C ILE A 119 18.02 -2.16 16.65
N PRO A 120 17.74 -0.85 16.41
CA PRO A 120 17.77 0.16 17.46
C PRO A 120 16.85 -0.21 18.64
N GLU A 121 17.28 0.06 19.87
CA GLU A 121 16.53 -0.28 21.09
C GLU A 121 15.11 0.29 21.09
N TYR A 122 14.92 1.51 20.58
CA TYR A 122 13.58 2.11 20.49
C TYR A 122 12.66 1.34 19.53
N ILE A 123 13.19 0.73 18.45
CA ILE A 123 12.42 -0.13 17.54
C ILE A 123 12.05 -1.44 18.26
N GLN A 124 13.00 -2.06 18.98
CA GLN A 124 12.73 -3.25 19.78
C GLN A 124 11.62 -3.00 20.80
N GLY A 125 11.64 -1.81 21.46
CA GLY A 125 10.60 -1.43 22.41
C GLY A 125 9.21 -1.18 21.80
N VAL A 126 9.13 -0.83 20.52
CA VAL A 126 7.86 -0.62 19.81
C VAL A 126 7.34 -1.92 19.20
N THR A 127 8.20 -2.66 18.47
CA THR A 127 7.79 -3.83 17.68
C THR A 127 7.85 -5.15 18.47
N ASN A 128 8.52 -5.15 19.62
CA ASN A 128 8.89 -6.35 20.38
C ASN A 128 9.72 -7.37 19.56
N ILE A 129 10.35 -6.92 18.46
CA ILE A 129 11.26 -7.73 17.65
C ILE A 129 12.68 -7.55 18.20
N THR A 130 13.30 -8.63 18.64
CA THR A 130 14.66 -8.62 19.19
C THR A 130 15.69 -9.11 18.15
N PRO A 131 16.97 -8.74 18.27
CA PRO A 131 18.01 -9.26 17.39
C PRO A 131 18.05 -10.80 17.33
N SER A 132 17.84 -11.48 18.46
CA SER A 132 17.82 -12.95 18.52
C SER A 132 16.69 -13.59 17.69
N MET A 133 15.57 -12.90 17.53
CA MET A 133 14.47 -13.38 16.66
C MET A 133 14.83 -13.31 15.17
N LEU A 134 15.77 -12.45 14.80
CA LEU A 134 16.16 -12.22 13.40
C LEU A 134 17.43 -12.98 12.99
N GLU A 135 18.13 -13.60 13.94
CA GLU A 135 19.43 -14.25 13.69
C GLU A 135 19.35 -15.33 12.61
N ASP A 136 18.30 -16.16 12.66
CA ASP A 136 18.05 -17.24 11.69
C ASP A 136 17.00 -16.87 10.63
N ALA A 137 16.54 -15.61 10.59
CA ALA A 137 15.54 -15.17 9.64
C ALA A 137 16.11 -15.12 8.21
N PRO A 138 15.26 -15.29 7.18
CA PRO A 138 15.69 -15.21 5.79
C PRO A 138 16.22 -13.83 5.42
N LEU A 139 17.15 -13.76 4.46
CA LEU A 139 17.64 -12.49 3.90
C LEU A 139 16.53 -11.71 3.19
N LEU A 140 16.58 -10.39 3.29
CA LEU A 140 15.59 -9.47 2.71
C LEU A 140 15.21 -9.79 1.26
N LYS A 141 16.20 -10.03 0.40
CA LYS A 141 15.95 -10.34 -1.02
C LYS A 141 15.05 -11.56 -1.18
N LYS A 142 15.32 -12.63 -0.42
CA LYS A 142 14.57 -13.89 -0.47
C LYS A 142 13.12 -13.73 0.01
N VAL A 143 12.92 -12.90 1.04
CA VAL A 143 11.57 -12.57 1.53
C VAL A 143 10.81 -11.74 0.51
N LEU A 144 11.46 -10.73 -0.09
CA LEU A 144 10.84 -9.88 -1.12
C LEU A 144 10.49 -10.65 -2.40
N GLU A 145 11.31 -11.62 -2.82
CA GLU A 145 10.99 -12.53 -3.94
C GLU A 145 9.69 -13.30 -3.68
N LYS A 146 9.56 -13.91 -2.50
CA LYS A 146 8.35 -14.63 -2.11
C LYS A 146 7.15 -13.71 -1.95
N PHE A 147 7.35 -12.55 -1.33
CA PHE A 147 6.29 -11.56 -1.16
C PHE A 147 5.77 -11.05 -2.51
N LYS A 148 6.64 -10.81 -3.48
CA LYS A 148 6.24 -10.37 -4.84
C LYS A 148 5.37 -11.44 -5.53
N ILE A 149 5.72 -12.72 -5.39
CA ILE A 149 4.92 -13.84 -5.88
C ILE A 149 3.57 -13.90 -5.17
N PHE A 150 3.54 -13.69 -3.84
CA PHE A 150 2.30 -13.65 -3.07
C PHE A 150 1.41 -12.47 -3.47
N LEU A 151 2.00 -11.28 -3.71
CA LEU A 151 1.24 -10.07 -4.02
C LEU A 151 0.58 -10.11 -5.41
N GLU A 152 1.24 -10.69 -6.42
CA GLU A 152 0.76 -10.71 -7.81
C GLU A 152 0.37 -9.31 -8.32
N ASP A 153 -0.78 -9.19 -9.01
CA ASP A 153 -1.35 -7.91 -9.45
C ASP A 153 -2.52 -7.42 -8.57
N ASP A 154 -2.66 -8.01 -7.38
CA ASP A 154 -3.67 -7.61 -6.40
C ASP A 154 -3.58 -6.13 -6.04
N VAL A 155 -4.69 -5.56 -5.59
CA VAL A 155 -4.69 -4.19 -5.06
C VAL A 155 -3.95 -4.17 -3.72
N PHE A 156 -2.83 -3.47 -3.68
CA PHE A 156 -2.05 -3.27 -2.47
C PHE A 156 -2.79 -2.33 -1.52
N VAL A 157 -3.07 -2.79 -0.31
CA VAL A 157 -3.78 -2.02 0.73
C VAL A 157 -2.88 -1.89 1.95
N ALA A 158 -2.82 -0.71 2.55
CA ALA A 158 -2.15 -0.51 3.83
C ALA A 158 -2.79 0.61 4.65
N HIS A 159 -2.48 0.61 5.94
CA HIS A 159 -2.88 1.69 6.84
C HIS A 159 -1.78 2.74 6.90
N ASP A 160 -1.89 3.83 6.15
CA ASP A 160 -0.85 4.77 5.66
C ASP A 160 -0.01 4.20 4.50
N ILE A 161 -0.71 3.93 3.41
CA ILE A 161 -0.17 3.36 2.16
C ILE A 161 1.16 3.96 1.67
N LYS A 162 1.47 5.21 2.05
CA LYS A 162 2.67 5.88 1.58
C LYS A 162 3.95 5.30 2.17
N PHE A 163 3.89 4.87 3.43
CA PHE A 163 5.03 4.28 4.10
C PHE A 163 5.31 2.89 3.53
N ASP A 164 4.40 1.94 3.70
CA ASP A 164 4.58 0.54 3.34
C ASP A 164 4.90 0.33 1.86
N TYR A 165 4.04 0.89 0.99
CA TYR A 165 4.20 0.75 -0.45
C TYR A 165 5.54 1.31 -0.95
N ASN A 166 5.94 2.50 -0.48
CA ASN A 166 7.19 3.09 -0.93
C ASN A 166 8.40 2.36 -0.34
N PHE A 167 8.32 1.91 0.91
CA PHE A 167 9.42 1.20 1.55
C PHE A 167 9.68 -0.15 0.85
N ILE A 168 8.62 -0.94 0.61
CA ILE A 168 8.71 -2.21 -0.11
C ILE A 168 9.19 -1.98 -1.55
N SER A 169 8.60 -1.03 -2.29
CA SER A 169 8.97 -0.74 -3.66
C SER A 169 10.45 -0.31 -3.81
N ASN A 170 10.94 0.52 -2.88
CA ASN A 170 12.35 0.92 -2.87
C ASN A 170 13.28 -0.24 -2.46
N SER A 171 12.83 -1.13 -1.58
CA SER A 171 13.58 -2.32 -1.17
C SER A 171 13.69 -3.33 -2.31
N LEU A 172 12.61 -3.55 -3.08
CA LEU A 172 12.61 -4.36 -4.29
C LEU A 172 13.61 -3.82 -5.32
N GLU A 173 13.57 -2.51 -5.59
CA GLU A 173 14.50 -1.87 -6.52
C GLU A 173 15.96 -2.04 -6.08
N LYS A 174 16.25 -1.84 -4.79
CA LYS A 174 17.59 -2.04 -4.23
C LYS A 174 18.07 -3.50 -4.34
N CYS A 175 17.16 -4.45 -4.32
CA CYS A 175 17.43 -5.87 -4.50
C CYS A 175 17.45 -6.34 -5.97
N ASN A 176 17.28 -5.43 -6.95
CA ASN A 176 17.13 -5.72 -8.37
C ASN A 176 15.94 -6.63 -8.72
N LEU A 177 14.82 -6.46 -8.00
CA LEU A 177 13.58 -7.21 -8.18
C LEU A 177 12.48 -6.38 -8.89
N GLY A 178 12.85 -5.24 -9.47
CA GLY A 178 11.90 -4.29 -10.07
C GLY A 178 11.23 -3.40 -9.02
N ARG A 179 10.06 -2.88 -9.35
CA ARG A 179 9.24 -2.00 -8.49
C ARG A 179 7.82 -2.50 -8.38
N LEU A 180 7.08 -2.03 -7.39
CA LEU A 180 5.64 -2.23 -7.36
C LEU A 180 4.94 -1.31 -8.37
N CYS A 181 4.07 -1.90 -9.18
CA CYS A 181 3.17 -1.21 -10.10
C CYS A 181 1.69 -1.44 -9.78
N ASN A 182 1.41 -2.16 -8.71
CA ASN A 182 0.06 -2.47 -8.21
C ASN A 182 -0.78 -1.21 -7.98
N ARG A 183 -2.08 -1.32 -8.24
CA ARG A 183 -3.02 -0.33 -7.74
C ARG A 183 -3.01 -0.34 -6.22
N LYS A 184 -3.26 0.81 -5.60
CA LYS A 184 -3.10 0.98 -4.16
C LYS A 184 -4.26 1.72 -3.53
N LEU A 185 -4.64 1.28 -2.33
CA LEU A 185 -5.72 1.81 -1.53
C LEU A 185 -5.23 2.09 -0.10
N CYS A 186 -5.46 3.30 0.39
CA CYS A 186 -5.17 3.70 1.77
C CYS A 186 -6.41 3.53 2.64
N THR A 187 -6.33 2.70 3.68
CA THR A 187 -7.47 2.51 4.60
C THR A 187 -7.75 3.73 5.46
N ILE A 188 -6.75 4.56 5.79
CA ILE A 188 -6.99 5.85 6.47
C ILE A 188 -7.84 6.77 5.59
N ASP A 189 -7.50 6.88 4.31
CA ASP A 189 -8.25 7.75 3.40
C ASP A 189 -9.67 7.22 3.17
N LEU A 190 -9.85 5.92 3.07
CA LEU A 190 -11.16 5.29 2.93
C LEU A 190 -11.99 5.43 4.22
N ALA A 191 -11.41 5.10 5.38
CA ALA A 191 -12.09 5.19 6.66
C ALA A 191 -12.60 6.61 6.98
N ARG A 192 -11.85 7.64 6.61
CA ARG A 192 -12.31 9.05 6.75
C ARG A 192 -13.61 9.34 6.01
N ARG A 193 -13.95 8.55 5.00
CA ARG A 193 -15.11 8.74 4.11
C ARG A 193 -16.27 7.80 4.40
N THR A 194 -16.01 6.79 5.24
CA THR A 194 -16.98 5.73 5.51
C THR A 194 -17.24 5.51 6.98
N ILE A 195 -16.28 5.80 7.87
CA ILE A 195 -16.34 5.50 9.30
C ILE A 195 -16.34 6.81 10.11
N LYS A 196 -17.26 6.94 11.07
CA LYS A 196 -17.28 8.07 12.01
C LYS A 196 -16.28 7.80 13.14
N ALA A 197 -15.15 8.52 13.15
CA ALA A 197 -14.14 8.45 14.19
C ALA A 197 -13.44 9.80 14.37
N GLU A 198 -13.00 10.11 15.58
CA GLU A 198 -12.23 11.32 15.87
C GLU A 198 -10.79 11.23 15.33
N LYS A 199 -10.21 10.03 15.42
CA LYS A 199 -8.85 9.72 14.96
C LYS A 199 -8.89 8.49 14.06
N TYR A 200 -8.01 8.48 13.04
CA TYR A 200 -7.98 7.44 12.02
C TYR A 200 -6.67 6.64 12.01
N GLY A 201 -5.87 6.69 13.08
CA GLY A 201 -4.77 5.76 13.29
C GLY A 201 -5.28 4.36 13.65
N LEU A 202 -4.50 3.32 13.37
CA LEU A 202 -4.89 1.92 13.51
C LEU A 202 -5.46 1.61 14.90
N LYS A 203 -4.74 2.00 15.96
CA LYS A 203 -5.19 1.83 17.35
C LYS A 203 -6.58 2.44 17.58
N SER A 204 -6.81 3.69 17.16
CA SER A 204 -8.09 4.38 17.39
C SER A 204 -9.25 3.73 16.63
N LEU A 205 -9.00 3.25 15.39
CA LEU A 205 -10.04 2.55 14.63
C LEU A 205 -10.33 1.17 15.19
N LYS A 206 -9.31 0.46 15.71
CA LYS A 206 -9.53 -0.81 16.43
C LYS A 206 -10.47 -0.61 17.63
N GLU A 207 -10.23 0.44 18.42
CA GLU A 207 -11.09 0.78 19.57
C GLU A 207 -12.54 1.11 19.13
N VAL A 208 -12.71 1.97 18.12
CA VAL A 208 -14.02 2.37 17.59
C VAL A 208 -14.80 1.20 17.01
N LEU A 209 -14.12 0.28 16.30
CA LEU A 209 -14.72 -0.87 15.62
C LEU A 209 -14.75 -2.14 16.48
N GLN A 210 -14.24 -2.07 17.72
CA GLN A 210 -14.15 -3.20 18.65
C GLN A 210 -13.41 -4.40 18.03
N ILE A 211 -12.31 -4.12 17.32
CA ILE A 211 -11.44 -5.14 16.73
C ILE A 211 -10.51 -5.66 17.82
N ASP A 212 -10.80 -6.87 18.30
CA ASP A 212 -10.02 -7.56 19.32
C ASP A 212 -8.94 -8.45 18.67
N ILE A 213 -7.83 -7.84 18.32
CA ILE A 213 -6.63 -8.51 17.80
C ILE A 213 -5.45 -8.02 18.63
N ASP A 214 -4.88 -8.93 19.39
CA ASP A 214 -3.70 -8.68 20.21
C ASP A 214 -2.42 -8.53 19.36
N ASN A 215 -1.33 -8.15 20.03
CA ASN A 215 0.01 -7.96 19.42
C ASN A 215 0.09 -6.77 18.43
N HIS A 216 -0.19 -5.56 18.93
CA HIS A 216 0.16 -4.32 18.23
C HIS A 216 1.65 -4.27 17.88
N HIS A 217 1.95 -3.68 16.74
CA HIS A 217 3.31 -3.58 16.19
C HIS A 217 3.93 -4.95 15.86
N ARG A 218 3.10 -5.86 15.35
CA ARG A 218 3.48 -7.06 14.63
C ARG A 218 2.79 -7.00 13.27
N ALA A 219 3.58 -7.05 12.22
CA ALA A 219 3.12 -6.77 10.86
C ALA A 219 1.89 -7.59 10.45
N TYR A 220 1.84 -8.89 10.77
CA TYR A 220 0.66 -9.71 10.47
C TYR A 220 -0.60 -9.27 11.25
N SER A 221 -0.46 -8.99 12.54
CA SER A 221 -1.59 -8.56 13.39
C SER A 221 -2.16 -7.21 12.94
N ASP A 222 -1.30 -6.29 12.49
CA ASP A 222 -1.69 -4.97 12.00
C ASP A 222 -2.29 -5.05 10.59
N ALA A 223 -1.77 -5.93 9.71
CA ALA A 223 -2.41 -6.25 8.42
C ALA A 223 -3.80 -6.88 8.61
N LEU A 224 -3.95 -7.81 9.57
CA LEU A 224 -5.23 -8.44 9.90
C LEU A 224 -6.22 -7.41 10.46
N SER A 225 -5.79 -6.55 11.38
CA SER A 225 -6.59 -5.44 11.91
C SER A 225 -7.06 -4.49 10.81
N THR A 226 -6.16 -4.17 9.88
CA THR A 226 -6.44 -3.34 8.70
C THR A 226 -7.43 -4.01 7.74
N THR A 227 -7.42 -5.34 7.66
CA THR A 227 -8.43 -6.11 6.88
C THR A 227 -9.84 -5.91 7.44
N TYR A 228 -10.01 -5.94 8.76
CA TYR A 228 -11.31 -5.67 9.38
C TYR A 228 -11.77 -4.22 9.19
N ILE A 229 -10.85 -3.25 9.22
CA ILE A 229 -11.16 -1.85 8.90
C ILE A 229 -11.61 -1.72 7.44
N LEU A 230 -10.93 -2.37 6.49
CA LEU A 230 -11.32 -2.39 5.07
C LEU A 230 -12.71 -3.00 4.89
N LYS A 231 -12.96 -4.17 5.53
CA LYS A 231 -14.25 -4.87 5.50
C LYS A 231 -15.38 -3.97 6.00
N GLU A 232 -15.17 -3.26 7.11
CA GLU A 232 -16.18 -2.34 7.65
C GLU A 232 -16.38 -1.13 6.73
N ALA A 233 -15.29 -0.54 6.24
CA ALA A 233 -15.35 0.60 5.33
C ALA A 233 -16.14 0.30 4.04
N ILE A 234 -15.99 -0.90 3.48
CA ILE A 234 -16.71 -1.33 2.27
C ILE A 234 -18.23 -1.37 2.50
N LYS A 235 -18.72 -1.73 3.68
CA LYS A 235 -20.15 -1.76 4.00
C LYS A 235 -20.82 -0.39 3.96
N HIS A 236 -20.05 0.67 4.15
CA HIS A 236 -20.51 2.05 4.21
C HIS A 236 -20.24 2.86 2.94
N LEU A 237 -19.93 2.18 1.84
CA LEU A 237 -19.74 2.84 0.54
C LEU A 237 -21.06 3.37 -0.03
N ASP A 238 -20.96 4.44 -0.81
CA ASP A 238 -22.07 4.87 -1.65
C ASP A 238 -22.40 3.80 -2.70
N LYS A 239 -23.70 3.64 -3.01
CA LYS A 239 -24.18 2.63 -3.98
C LYS A 239 -23.63 2.83 -5.40
N SER A 240 -23.12 4.02 -5.72
CA SER A 240 -22.48 4.32 -7.01
C SER A 240 -21.05 3.78 -7.12
N VAL A 241 -20.44 3.35 -6.01
CA VAL A 241 -19.08 2.80 -5.98
C VAL A 241 -19.16 1.30 -6.25
N ILE A 242 -18.97 0.92 -7.50
CA ILE A 242 -19.18 -0.46 -7.98
C ILE A 242 -17.85 -1.16 -8.27
N THR A 243 -16.98 -0.49 -9.03
CA THR A 243 -15.69 -1.04 -9.45
C THR A 243 -14.58 -0.72 -8.46
N VAL A 244 -13.49 -1.46 -8.57
CA VAL A 244 -12.28 -1.21 -7.78
C VAL A 244 -11.71 0.19 -8.04
N GLU A 245 -11.79 0.66 -9.29
CA GLU A 245 -11.30 1.99 -9.63
C GLU A 245 -12.21 3.09 -9.06
N ASP A 246 -13.54 2.83 -8.97
CA ASP A 246 -14.46 3.72 -8.25
C ASP A 246 -14.09 3.80 -6.76
N LEU A 247 -13.79 2.66 -6.12
CA LEU A 247 -13.36 2.60 -4.72
C LEU A 247 -12.09 3.41 -4.48
N ILE A 248 -11.06 3.22 -5.34
CA ILE A 248 -9.80 3.96 -5.23
C ILE A 248 -10.03 5.47 -5.43
N THR A 249 -10.89 5.84 -6.36
CA THR A 249 -11.24 7.24 -6.64
C THR A 249 -12.04 7.84 -5.48
N TYR A 250 -13.04 7.11 -4.97
CA TYR A 250 -13.85 7.49 -3.81
C TYR A 250 -12.98 7.72 -2.58
N SER A 251 -12.05 6.82 -2.30
CA SER A 251 -11.14 6.94 -1.14
C SER A 251 -10.31 8.23 -1.15
N LYS A 252 -10.08 8.84 -2.30
CA LYS A 252 -9.29 10.06 -2.45
C LYS A 252 -10.14 11.32 -2.49
N ASN A 253 -11.29 11.28 -3.18
CA ASN A 253 -12.02 12.45 -3.63
C ASN A 253 -13.35 12.70 -2.91
N ALA A 254 -13.99 11.67 -2.33
CA ALA A 254 -15.24 11.85 -1.60
C ALA A 254 -15.05 12.71 -0.35
N LYS A 255 -16.12 13.37 0.08
CA LYS A 255 -16.09 14.20 1.29
C LYS A 255 -15.94 13.32 2.53
N PRO A 256 -15.11 13.72 3.52
CA PRO A 256 -15.04 13.01 4.79
C PRO A 256 -16.39 13.02 5.52
N VAL A 257 -16.70 11.92 6.21
CA VAL A 257 -17.93 11.79 7.03
C VAL A 257 -17.91 12.77 8.19
N MET A 258 -16.73 13.02 8.77
CA MET A 258 -16.54 14.04 9.80
C MET A 258 -15.62 15.15 9.28
N PRO A 259 -15.98 16.43 9.45
CA PRO A 259 -15.08 17.52 9.09
C PRO A 259 -13.81 17.46 9.97
N LYS A 260 -12.65 17.84 9.39
CA LYS A 260 -11.42 17.96 10.18
C LYS A 260 -11.66 18.93 11.34
N MET A 261 -11.47 18.49 12.58
CA MET A 261 -11.40 19.41 13.70
C MET A 261 -10.26 20.40 13.42
N LYS A 262 -10.58 21.69 13.41
CA LYS A 262 -9.55 22.73 13.38
C LYS A 262 -8.82 22.64 14.72
N VAL A 263 -7.60 22.16 14.73
CA VAL A 263 -6.71 22.30 15.88
C VAL A 263 -6.41 23.79 15.99
N ASN A 264 -7.09 24.48 16.90
CA ASN A 264 -6.69 25.81 17.31
C ASN A 264 -5.34 25.68 18.02
N HIS A 265 -4.26 25.99 17.34
CA HIS A 265 -3.00 26.27 17.99
C HIS A 265 -3.21 27.54 18.80
N GLY A 266 -3.56 27.37 20.08
CA GLY A 266 -3.67 28.45 21.03
C GLY A 266 -2.43 29.30 20.96
N LYS A 267 -2.63 30.61 20.80
CA LYS A 267 -1.58 31.63 20.91
C LYS A 267 -0.80 31.34 22.20
N LYS A 268 0.52 31.18 22.08
CA LYS A 268 1.42 31.23 23.24
C LYS A 268 1.17 32.56 23.95
N GLU A 269 0.67 32.49 25.17
CA GLU A 269 0.61 33.65 26.05
C GLU A 269 2.03 34.19 26.22
N GLU A 270 2.22 35.44 25.87
CA GLU A 270 3.42 36.23 26.18
C GLU A 270 3.57 36.29 27.71
N LYS A 271 4.59 35.64 28.21
CA LYS A 271 5.06 35.87 29.60
C LYS A 271 5.54 37.30 29.69
N GLN A 272 4.73 38.15 30.32
CA GLN A 272 5.13 39.46 30.79
C GLN A 272 6.39 39.33 31.66
N LYS A 273 7.46 40.03 31.27
CA LYS A 273 8.58 40.36 32.12
C LYS A 273 8.06 41.23 33.26
N VAL A 274 8.10 40.71 34.46
CA VAL A 274 8.04 41.53 35.66
C VAL A 274 9.50 41.85 36.05
N GLU A 275 9.89 43.07 35.83
CA GLU A 275 11.05 43.67 36.47
C GLU A 275 10.77 43.84 37.96
N ARG A 276 11.64 43.28 38.79
CA ARG A 276 12.09 43.87 40.05
C ARG A 276 13.31 43.11 40.58
#